data_ca2c09568b5b40a65d34c225f38898b4
#
_entry.id   ca2c09568b5b40a65d34c225f38898b4
#
_cell.length_a   1.000
_cell.length_b   1.000
_cell.length_c   1.000
_cell.angle_alpha   90.00
_cell.angle_beta   90.00
_cell.angle_gamma   90.00
#
_symmetry.space_group_name_H-M   'P 1'
#
loop_
_entity.id
_entity.type
_entity.pdbx_description
1 polymer ?
#
loop_
_entity_poly.entity_id
_entity_poly.type
_entity_poly.pdbx_seq_one_letter_code
_entity_poly.pdbx_strand_id
1 'polypeptide(L)'
;MRKLRILTLFNVAALTAMSSRPVSAQIGRGGDQPAPNAVANAYRSEVRNRLNSLVIQLAGAWDASDPKQAAAFYSDRAVIVLGPERTIEGRDAIRSAFGSTLRHMRGVVLTIDDYDLSGELAVVRGTMIYELLHDQLPGTQETATYTMVLRRQRSDDWLIQQHMLAGALALPEAKKASTTATPAEVQIKQ
;
A
#
# COMPACT_ATOMS: atom_id res chain seq x y z
N MET A 1 10.99 51.14 43.55
CA MET A 1 10.00 51.50 44.57
C MET A 1 9.23 50.27 44.96
N ARG A 2 9.48 49.76 46.11
CA ARG A 2 8.63 49.62 47.30
C ARG A 2 7.44 48.68 47.08
N LYS A 3 7.57 47.48 47.65
CA LYS A 3 6.91 46.96 48.88
C LYS A 3 5.49 46.46 48.56
N LEU A 4 4.95 45.35 49.02
CA LEU A 4 4.87 44.92 50.41
C LEU A 4 4.35 43.48 50.49
N ARG A 5 4.84 42.76 51.48
CA ARG A 5 4.44 41.45 52.01
C ARG A 5 3.02 41.46 52.53
N ILE A 6 2.30 40.32 52.49
CA ILE A 6 1.55 39.91 53.68
C ILE A 6 1.54 38.38 53.74
N LEU A 7 2.02 37.89 54.84
CA LEU A 7 2.07 36.56 55.40
C LEU A 7 0.79 36.35 56.21
N THR A 8 0.07 35.26 56.00
CA THR A 8 -0.93 34.83 56.98
C THR A 8 -0.85 33.31 57.15
N LEU A 9 -0.25 32.91 58.27
CA LEU A 9 -0.34 31.56 58.82
C LEU A 9 -1.75 31.37 59.39
N PHE A 10 -2.35 30.22 59.10
CA PHE A 10 -3.34 29.63 59.99
C PHE A 10 -3.02 28.14 60.15
N ASN A 11 -2.64 27.85 61.35
CA ASN A 11 -2.37 26.54 61.93
C ASN A 11 -3.67 26.10 62.64
N VAL A 12 -4.25 24.96 62.22
CA VAL A 12 -5.21 24.27 63.11
C VAL A 12 -4.92 22.78 63.04
N ALA A 13 -4.64 22.29 64.21
CA ALA A 13 -4.27 20.93 64.51
C ALA A 13 -5.50 19.96 64.56
N ALA A 14 -5.16 18.70 64.40
CA ALA A 14 -5.71 17.48 65.00
C ALA A 14 -7.07 16.97 64.54
N LEU A 15 -7.11 15.76 64.00
CA LEU A 15 -7.60 14.62 64.79
C LEU A 15 -7.26 13.30 64.11
N THR A 16 -6.49 12.48 64.80
CA THR A 16 -6.20 11.09 64.48
C THR A 16 -7.46 10.25 64.50
N ALA A 17 -7.76 9.57 63.40
CA ALA A 17 -8.59 8.41 63.37
C ALA A 17 -7.83 7.26 62.69
N MET A 18 -7.22 6.41 63.50
CA MET A 18 -6.69 5.12 63.07
C MET A 18 -7.87 4.23 62.58
N SER A 19 -8.03 4.13 61.27
CA SER A 19 -8.86 3.11 60.66
C SER A 19 -7.92 2.06 60.08
N SER A 20 -7.76 0.98 60.82
CA SER A 20 -7.07 -0.24 60.38
C SER A 20 -7.86 -0.88 59.26
N ARG A 21 -7.42 -0.63 58.03
CA ARG A 21 -7.86 -1.40 56.85
C ARG A 21 -7.05 -2.68 56.77
N PRO A 22 -7.69 -3.84 56.57
CA PRO A 22 -6.97 -5.08 56.33
C PRO A 22 -6.20 -4.90 55.00
N VAL A 23 -4.90 -5.09 55.05
CA VAL A 23 -4.05 -5.25 53.87
C VAL A 23 -4.41 -6.62 53.30
N SER A 24 -5.37 -6.66 52.39
CA SER A 24 -5.50 -7.78 51.48
C SER A 24 -4.28 -7.75 50.57
N ALA A 25 -3.32 -8.60 50.86
CA ALA A 25 -2.20 -8.90 49.96
C ALA A 25 -2.79 -9.51 48.69
N GLN A 26 -3.09 -8.67 47.70
CA GLN A 26 -3.30 -9.10 46.32
C GLN A 26 -1.91 -9.48 45.79
N ILE A 27 -1.61 -10.79 45.86
CA ILE A 27 -0.53 -11.40 45.09
C ILE A 27 -0.99 -11.33 43.64
N GLY A 28 -0.74 -10.17 43.00
CA GLY A 28 -0.92 -9.97 41.58
C GLY A 28 0.19 -10.67 40.82
N ARG A 29 0.11 -12.00 40.67
CA ARG A 29 0.73 -12.68 39.54
C ARG A 29 -0.21 -12.56 38.35
N GLY A 30 -0.26 -11.40 37.74
CA GLY A 30 -0.78 -11.21 36.43
C GLY A 30 0.29 -10.44 35.69
N GLY A 31 1.17 -11.11 34.95
CA GLY A 31 1.96 -10.44 33.95
C GLY A 31 0.97 -9.71 33.03
N ASP A 32 1.27 -8.43 32.73
CA ASP A 32 0.51 -7.59 31.81
C ASP A 32 0.44 -8.24 30.42
N GLN A 33 -0.41 -9.25 30.25
CA GLN A 33 -0.78 -9.70 28.92
C GLN A 33 -1.73 -8.65 28.35
N PRO A 34 -1.31 -7.97 27.25
CA PRO A 34 -2.18 -7.00 26.63
C PRO A 34 -3.51 -7.68 26.25
N ALA A 35 -4.61 -6.96 26.43
CA ALA A 35 -5.92 -7.47 26.06
C ALA A 35 -5.91 -7.95 24.59
N PRO A 36 -6.60 -9.06 24.25
CA PRO A 36 -6.60 -9.63 22.89
C PRO A 36 -6.86 -8.60 21.78
N ASN A 37 -7.72 -7.62 22.05
CA ASN A 37 -8.01 -6.53 21.13
C ASN A 37 -6.81 -5.57 20.94
N ALA A 38 -5.99 -5.37 21.97
CA ALA A 38 -4.82 -4.49 21.87
C ALA A 38 -3.74 -5.14 20.99
N VAL A 39 -3.51 -6.43 21.10
CA VAL A 39 -2.58 -7.18 20.23
C VAL A 39 -3.06 -7.16 18.78
N ALA A 40 -4.35 -7.42 18.55
CA ALA A 40 -4.93 -7.39 17.20
C ALA A 40 -4.85 -6.00 16.57
N ASN A 41 -5.08 -4.94 17.34
CA ASN A 41 -4.97 -3.56 16.85
C ASN A 41 -3.52 -3.17 16.56
N ALA A 42 -2.57 -3.56 17.41
CA ALA A 42 -1.14 -3.33 17.17
C ALA A 42 -0.68 -4.02 15.88
N TYR A 43 -1.06 -5.27 15.68
CA TYR A 43 -0.77 -6.00 14.44
C TYR A 43 -1.36 -5.32 13.19
N ARG A 44 -2.64 -4.91 13.24
CA ARG A 44 -3.28 -4.19 12.14
C ARG A 44 -2.54 -2.88 11.81
N SER A 45 -2.14 -2.13 12.84
CA SER A 45 -1.40 -0.88 12.65
C SER A 45 -0.03 -1.13 12.03
N GLU A 46 0.67 -2.16 12.45
CA GLU A 46 1.96 -2.55 11.86
C GLU A 46 1.80 -2.93 10.38
N VAL A 47 0.83 -3.78 10.05
CA VAL A 47 0.57 -4.16 8.67
C VAL A 47 0.21 -2.94 7.83
N ARG A 48 -0.63 -2.04 8.34
CA ARG A 48 -0.96 -0.79 7.65
C ARG A 48 0.28 0.03 7.29
N ASN A 49 1.21 0.18 8.24
CA ASN A 49 2.45 0.91 8.02
C ASN A 49 3.32 0.24 6.93
N ARG A 50 3.40 -1.09 6.92
CA ARG A 50 4.11 -1.86 5.89
C ARG A 50 3.48 -1.70 4.50
N LEU A 51 2.15 -1.76 4.41
CA LEU A 51 1.42 -1.55 3.16
C LEU A 51 1.60 -0.11 2.64
N ASN A 52 1.54 0.90 3.51
CA ASN A 52 1.82 2.28 3.15
C ASN A 52 3.27 2.44 2.63
N SER A 53 4.25 1.86 3.31
CA SER A 53 5.64 1.86 2.85
C SER A 53 5.79 1.22 1.48
N LEU A 54 5.11 0.10 1.23
CA LEU A 54 5.15 -0.60 -0.05
C LEU A 54 4.61 0.29 -1.18
N VAL A 55 3.44 0.91 -1.02
CA VAL A 55 2.86 1.75 -2.08
C VAL A 55 3.67 3.01 -2.34
N ILE A 56 4.28 3.60 -1.30
CA ILE A 56 5.19 4.75 -1.45
C ILE A 56 6.43 4.34 -2.25
N GLN A 57 7.05 3.21 -1.93
CA GLN A 57 8.22 2.71 -2.64
C GLN A 57 7.89 2.30 -4.08
N LEU A 58 6.73 1.69 -4.31
CA LEU A 58 6.24 1.35 -5.65
C LEU A 58 6.03 2.63 -6.48
N ALA A 59 5.37 3.65 -5.91
CA ALA A 59 5.20 4.94 -6.56
C ALA A 59 6.54 5.58 -6.91
N GLY A 60 7.51 5.56 -5.99
CA GLY A 60 8.86 6.05 -6.23
C GLY A 60 9.60 5.31 -7.35
N ALA A 61 9.44 3.98 -7.44
CA ALA A 61 10.02 3.19 -8.52
C ALA A 61 9.38 3.53 -9.88
N TRP A 62 8.07 3.79 -9.90
CA TRP A 62 7.35 4.22 -11.11
C TRP A 62 7.79 5.62 -11.53
N ASP A 63 7.87 6.55 -10.59
CA ASP A 63 8.31 7.93 -10.85
C ASP A 63 9.76 8.01 -11.35
N ALA A 64 10.63 7.16 -10.80
CA ALA A 64 12.02 7.00 -11.25
C ALA A 64 12.16 6.29 -12.60
N SER A 65 11.05 5.82 -13.20
CA SER A 65 11.05 4.99 -14.41
C SER A 65 12.00 3.78 -14.29
N ASP A 66 12.03 3.14 -13.09
CA ASP A 66 12.82 1.93 -12.85
C ASP A 66 11.94 0.67 -12.94
N PRO A 67 11.86 0.01 -14.12
CA PRO A 67 11.01 -1.16 -14.31
C PRO A 67 11.48 -2.37 -13.51
N LYS A 68 12.77 -2.46 -13.18
CA LYS A 68 13.32 -3.57 -12.40
C LYS A 68 12.88 -3.44 -10.95
N GLN A 69 13.04 -2.26 -10.37
CA GLN A 69 12.61 -1.99 -8.99
C GLN A 69 11.09 -2.07 -8.88
N ALA A 70 10.35 -1.50 -9.82
CA ALA A 70 8.89 -1.57 -9.85
C ALA A 70 8.38 -3.01 -9.90
N ALA A 71 8.95 -3.87 -10.75
CA ALA A 71 8.56 -5.27 -10.86
C ALA A 71 8.94 -6.11 -9.63
N ALA A 72 9.91 -5.69 -8.82
CA ALA A 72 10.31 -6.42 -7.61
C ALA A 72 9.21 -6.48 -6.53
N PHE A 73 8.25 -5.55 -6.55
CA PHE A 73 7.09 -5.58 -5.66
C PHE A 73 6.04 -6.64 -6.02
N TYR A 74 6.17 -7.27 -7.19
CA TYR A 74 5.22 -8.27 -7.69
C TYR A 74 5.75 -9.68 -7.48
N SER A 75 4.86 -10.64 -7.22
CA SER A 75 5.22 -12.06 -7.18
C SER A 75 5.56 -12.58 -8.57
N ASP A 76 6.23 -13.74 -8.67
CA ASP A 76 6.65 -14.31 -9.96
C ASP A 76 5.48 -14.58 -10.91
N ARG A 77 4.30 -14.90 -10.35
CA ARG A 77 3.06 -15.16 -11.08
C ARG A 77 2.02 -14.05 -10.90
N ALA A 78 2.46 -12.85 -10.63
CA ALA A 78 1.55 -11.72 -10.47
C ALA A 78 0.82 -11.39 -11.76
N VAL A 79 -0.37 -10.81 -11.60
CA VAL A 79 -1.23 -10.41 -12.70
C VAL A 79 -1.57 -8.94 -12.57
N ILE A 80 -1.39 -8.17 -13.63
CA ILE A 80 -1.92 -6.80 -13.75
C ILE A 80 -3.07 -6.80 -14.72
N VAL A 81 -4.22 -6.26 -14.29
CA VAL A 81 -5.42 -6.09 -15.12
C VAL A 81 -5.62 -4.61 -15.39
N LEU A 82 -5.59 -4.22 -16.65
CA LEU A 82 -5.68 -2.84 -17.12
C LEU A 82 -7.00 -2.55 -17.86
N GLY A 83 -7.96 -3.43 -17.71
CA GLY A 83 -9.26 -3.38 -18.36
C GLY A 83 -9.69 -4.78 -18.82
N PRO A 84 -10.86 -4.89 -19.48
CA PRO A 84 -11.47 -6.19 -19.76
C PRO A 84 -10.64 -7.07 -20.71
N GLU A 85 -9.87 -6.48 -21.61
CA GLU A 85 -9.10 -7.22 -22.63
C GLU A 85 -7.58 -7.14 -22.44
N ARG A 86 -7.13 -6.54 -21.33
CA ARG A 86 -5.70 -6.24 -21.16
C ARG A 86 -5.18 -6.74 -19.82
N THR A 87 -4.53 -7.89 -19.88
CA THR A 87 -3.91 -8.55 -18.74
C THR A 87 -2.43 -8.79 -19.02
N ILE A 88 -1.58 -8.56 -18.01
CA ILE A 88 -0.16 -8.84 -18.06
C ILE A 88 0.14 -9.84 -16.96
N GLU A 89 0.72 -10.99 -17.30
CA GLU A 89 0.96 -12.10 -16.38
C GLU A 89 2.45 -12.38 -16.22
N GLY A 90 2.89 -12.51 -14.98
CA GLY A 90 4.25 -12.80 -14.57
C GLY A 90 5.14 -11.59 -14.44
N ARG A 91 6.05 -11.66 -13.44
CA ARG A 91 6.95 -10.54 -13.08
C ARG A 91 7.80 -10.04 -14.25
N ASP A 92 8.27 -10.93 -15.11
CA ASP A 92 9.12 -10.55 -16.25
C ASP A 92 8.35 -9.81 -17.33
N ALA A 93 7.12 -10.25 -17.61
CA ALA A 93 6.22 -9.53 -18.53
C ALA A 93 5.82 -8.16 -17.95
N ILE A 94 5.57 -8.09 -16.64
CA ILE A 94 5.29 -6.84 -15.93
C ILE A 94 6.49 -5.89 -16.04
N ARG A 95 7.71 -6.38 -15.79
CA ARG A 95 8.93 -5.58 -15.95
C ARG A 95 9.08 -5.03 -17.37
N SER A 96 8.83 -5.86 -18.37
CA SER A 96 8.89 -5.46 -19.77
C SER A 96 7.87 -4.38 -20.10
N ALA A 97 6.62 -4.54 -19.65
CA ALA A 97 5.57 -3.55 -19.81
C ALA A 97 5.90 -2.21 -19.12
N PHE A 98 6.44 -2.26 -17.91
CA PHE A 98 6.91 -1.07 -17.20
C PHE A 98 8.03 -0.35 -17.96
N GLY A 99 8.95 -1.07 -18.59
CA GLY A 99 10.01 -0.49 -19.40
C GLY A 99 9.51 0.39 -20.55
N SER A 100 8.33 0.10 -21.10
CA SER A 100 7.70 0.90 -22.15
C SER A 100 6.79 2.00 -21.63
N THR A 101 6.23 1.83 -20.42
CA THR A 101 5.16 2.69 -19.90
C THR A 101 5.66 3.76 -18.96
N LEU A 102 6.52 3.42 -17.99
CA LEU A 102 6.88 4.33 -16.90
C LEU A 102 7.58 5.61 -17.41
N ARG A 103 8.31 5.55 -18.52
CA ARG A 103 8.94 6.71 -19.13
C ARG A 103 7.97 7.81 -19.57
N HIS A 104 6.68 7.47 -19.70
CA HIS A 104 5.62 8.41 -20.06
C HIS A 104 4.83 8.91 -18.85
N MET A 105 5.30 8.60 -17.63
CA MET A 105 4.64 8.99 -16.40
C MET A 105 5.64 9.71 -15.48
N ARG A 106 5.15 10.68 -14.72
CA ARG A 106 5.89 11.33 -13.64
C ARG A 106 4.95 11.84 -12.56
N GLY A 107 5.51 12.25 -11.41
CA GLY A 107 4.73 12.75 -10.28
C GLY A 107 3.77 11.70 -9.73
N VAL A 108 4.16 10.42 -9.77
CA VAL A 108 3.30 9.30 -9.38
C VAL A 108 3.10 9.29 -7.88
N VAL A 109 1.85 9.37 -7.45
CA VAL A 109 1.43 9.26 -6.05
C VAL A 109 0.40 8.16 -5.94
N LEU A 110 0.65 7.21 -5.04
CA LEU A 110 -0.29 6.16 -4.66
C LEU A 110 -0.75 6.40 -3.22
N THR A 111 -2.07 6.42 -2.99
CA THR A 111 -2.67 6.51 -1.65
C THR A 111 -3.49 5.27 -1.36
N ILE A 112 -3.47 4.80 -0.12
CA ILE A 112 -4.36 3.74 0.35
C ILE A 112 -5.60 4.41 0.95
N ASP A 113 -6.75 4.18 0.34
CA ASP A 113 -8.04 4.66 0.82
C ASP A 113 -8.63 3.68 1.84
N ASP A 114 -8.49 2.37 1.57
CA ASP A 114 -8.99 1.30 2.42
C ASP A 114 -8.21 -0.01 2.24
N TYR A 115 -8.23 -0.87 3.26
CA TYR A 115 -7.64 -2.21 3.16
C TYR A 115 -8.36 -3.23 4.04
N ASP A 116 -8.43 -4.46 3.56
CA ASP A 116 -8.87 -5.64 4.29
C ASP A 116 -7.69 -6.58 4.54
N LEU A 117 -7.69 -7.22 5.70
CA LEU A 117 -6.62 -8.14 6.10
C LEU A 117 -7.22 -9.47 6.56
N SER A 118 -6.74 -10.57 5.98
CA SER A 118 -7.11 -11.93 6.35
C SER A 118 -5.87 -12.84 6.34
N GLY A 119 -5.31 -13.08 7.53
CA GLY A 119 -4.08 -13.87 7.67
C GLY A 119 -2.91 -13.29 6.90
N GLU A 120 -2.45 -14.02 5.88
CA GLU A 120 -1.34 -13.62 5.01
C GLU A 120 -1.79 -12.84 3.77
N LEU A 121 -3.08 -12.57 3.61
CA LEU A 121 -3.63 -11.83 2.50
C LEU A 121 -4.06 -10.43 2.92
N ALA A 122 -3.76 -9.46 2.07
CA ALA A 122 -4.30 -8.11 2.17
C ALA A 122 -4.93 -7.73 0.81
N VAL A 123 -6.09 -7.09 0.88
CA VAL A 123 -6.69 -6.40 -0.27
C VAL A 123 -6.60 -4.92 0.01
N VAL A 124 -5.92 -4.19 -0.85
CA VAL A 124 -5.70 -2.75 -0.73
C VAL A 124 -6.42 -2.06 -1.87
N ARG A 125 -7.21 -1.06 -1.55
CA ARG A 125 -7.88 -0.17 -2.50
C ARG A 125 -7.36 1.24 -2.34
N GLY A 126 -7.18 1.93 -3.46
CA GLY A 126 -6.61 3.26 -3.39
C GLY A 126 -6.73 4.05 -4.68
N THR A 127 -6.17 5.24 -4.62
CA THR A 127 -6.14 6.19 -5.71
C THR A 127 -4.70 6.41 -6.17
N MET A 128 -4.52 6.51 -7.47
CA MET A 128 -3.27 6.86 -8.12
C MET A 128 -3.43 8.18 -8.86
N ILE A 129 -2.52 9.12 -8.61
CA ILE A 129 -2.42 10.37 -9.35
C ILE A 129 -1.06 10.37 -10.04
N TYR A 130 -1.03 10.78 -11.29
CA TYR A 130 0.21 10.87 -12.07
C TYR A 130 0.03 11.88 -13.21
N GLU A 131 1.13 12.37 -13.75
CA GLU A 131 1.14 13.15 -14.98
C GLU A 131 1.51 12.24 -16.14
N LEU A 132 0.65 12.17 -17.15
CA LEU A 132 0.92 11.49 -18.41
C LEU A 132 1.66 12.43 -19.35
N LEU A 133 2.86 12.03 -19.75
CA LEU A 133 3.70 12.80 -20.67
C LEU A 133 3.35 12.45 -22.11
N HIS A 134 3.13 13.48 -22.90
CA HIS A 134 2.88 13.36 -24.34
C HIS A 134 4.07 13.94 -25.13
N ASP A 135 4.38 13.33 -26.26
CA ASP A 135 5.36 13.88 -27.18
C ASP A 135 4.84 15.23 -27.71
N GLN A 136 5.56 16.33 -27.43
CA GLN A 136 5.28 17.69 -27.90
C GLN A 136 4.05 18.41 -27.30
N LEU A 137 3.38 17.83 -26.29
CA LEU A 137 2.26 18.46 -25.59
C LEU A 137 2.59 18.61 -24.09
N PRO A 138 1.96 19.58 -23.40
CA PRO A 138 2.01 19.62 -21.94
C PRO A 138 1.50 18.30 -21.35
N GLY A 139 2.12 17.85 -20.26
CA GLY A 139 1.64 16.67 -19.54
C GLY A 139 0.21 16.86 -19.02
N THR A 140 -0.54 15.78 -18.95
CA THR A 140 -1.91 15.78 -18.44
C THR A 140 -1.94 15.05 -17.09
N GLN A 141 -2.48 15.72 -16.06
CA GLN A 141 -2.70 15.04 -14.77
C GLN A 141 -3.86 14.08 -14.90
N GLU A 142 -3.58 12.83 -14.57
CA GLU A 142 -4.53 11.73 -14.62
C GLU A 142 -4.77 11.17 -13.23
N THR A 143 -5.97 10.61 -13.04
CA THR A 143 -6.35 9.92 -11.81
C THR A 143 -6.93 8.56 -12.15
N ALA A 144 -6.43 7.53 -11.47
CA ALA A 144 -6.93 6.17 -11.59
C ALA A 144 -7.21 5.61 -10.19
N THR A 145 -8.14 4.68 -10.10
CA THR A 145 -8.32 3.86 -8.89
C THR A 145 -7.61 2.53 -9.07
N TYR A 146 -7.17 1.95 -7.96
CA TYR A 146 -6.54 0.64 -8.02
C TYR A 146 -7.05 -0.29 -6.91
N THR A 147 -6.94 -1.58 -7.19
CA THR A 147 -7.08 -2.64 -6.19
C THR A 147 -5.90 -3.59 -6.31
N MET A 148 -5.21 -3.82 -5.21
CA MET A 148 -4.12 -4.79 -5.12
C MET A 148 -4.49 -5.92 -4.17
N VAL A 149 -4.21 -7.16 -4.58
CA VAL A 149 -4.18 -8.32 -3.69
C VAL A 149 -2.73 -8.62 -3.40
N LEU A 150 -2.36 -8.56 -2.13
CA LEU A 150 -1.01 -8.83 -1.66
C LEU A 150 -0.97 -10.08 -0.79
N ARG A 151 0.16 -10.78 -0.83
CA ARG A 151 0.43 -11.92 0.05
C ARG A 151 1.72 -11.69 0.81
N ARG A 152 1.65 -11.92 2.14
CA ARG A 152 2.83 -11.93 2.99
C ARG A 152 3.65 -13.19 2.73
N GLN A 153 4.94 -12.99 2.53
CA GLN A 153 5.91 -14.05 2.31
C GLN A 153 6.48 -14.56 3.65
N ARG A 154 7.18 -15.69 3.62
CA ARG A 154 7.89 -16.22 4.80
C ARG A 154 8.97 -15.27 5.34
N SER A 155 9.53 -14.43 4.48
CA SER A 155 10.47 -13.35 4.82
C SER A 155 9.80 -12.15 5.48
N ASP A 156 8.48 -12.19 5.68
CA ASP A 156 7.64 -11.11 6.20
C ASP A 156 7.42 -9.93 5.23
N ASP A 157 7.92 -10.02 4.00
CA ASP A 157 7.66 -9.08 2.93
C ASP A 157 6.28 -9.29 2.32
N TRP A 158 5.67 -8.23 1.82
CA TRP A 158 4.43 -8.29 1.08
C TRP A 158 4.70 -8.19 -0.42
N LEU A 159 4.17 -9.14 -1.21
CA LEU A 159 4.25 -9.09 -2.66
C LEU A 159 2.87 -9.01 -3.28
N ILE A 160 2.75 -8.18 -4.31
CA ILE A 160 1.53 -8.01 -5.10
C ILE A 160 1.33 -9.26 -5.94
N GLN A 161 0.17 -9.91 -5.79
CA GLN A 161 -0.24 -11.04 -6.61
C GLN A 161 -1.18 -10.64 -7.72
N GLN A 162 -2.04 -9.66 -7.46
CA GLN A 162 -2.94 -9.11 -8.46
C GLN A 162 -3.01 -7.59 -8.28
N HIS A 163 -3.00 -6.88 -9.39
CA HIS A 163 -3.14 -5.45 -9.43
C HIS A 163 -4.14 -5.08 -10.52
N MET A 164 -5.27 -4.55 -10.14
CA MET A 164 -6.28 -4.03 -11.05
C MET A 164 -6.22 -2.51 -11.04
N LEU A 165 -6.19 -1.93 -12.22
CA LEU A 165 -6.17 -0.49 -12.45
C LEU A 165 -7.41 -0.11 -13.25
N ALA A 166 -8.19 0.81 -12.72
CA ALA A 166 -9.38 1.35 -13.37
C ALA A 166 -9.20 2.86 -13.57
N GLY A 167 -9.28 3.32 -14.81
CA GLY A 167 -9.03 4.70 -15.21
C GLY A 167 -8.05 4.79 -16.39
N ALA A 168 -7.62 5.98 -16.73
CA ALA A 168 -6.94 6.28 -17.99
C ALA A 168 -5.47 5.85 -18.08
N LEU A 169 -5.09 4.66 -17.64
CA LEU A 169 -3.79 4.10 -18.03
C LEU A 169 -3.82 3.74 -19.51
N ALA A 170 -3.69 4.74 -20.37
CA ALA A 170 -3.40 4.55 -21.78
C ALA A 170 -1.96 4.06 -21.93
N LEU A 171 -1.73 2.78 -21.57
CA LEU A 171 -0.49 2.14 -21.98
C LEU A 171 -0.49 2.05 -23.51
N PRO A 172 0.63 2.37 -24.20
CA PRO A 172 0.69 2.20 -25.64
C PRO A 172 0.28 0.76 -25.98
N GLU A 173 -0.65 0.63 -26.92
CA GLU A 173 -1.05 -0.69 -27.41
C GLU A 173 0.20 -1.41 -27.90
N ALA A 174 0.47 -2.59 -27.37
CA ALA A 174 1.45 -3.47 -27.95
C ALA A 174 1.01 -3.71 -29.40
N LYS A 175 1.81 -3.20 -30.35
CA LYS A 175 1.56 -3.34 -31.78
C LYS A 175 1.25 -4.82 -32.04
N LYS A 176 -0.01 -5.16 -32.27
CA LYS A 176 -0.41 -6.50 -32.67
C LYS A 176 0.46 -6.84 -33.87
N ALA A 177 1.33 -7.83 -33.74
CA ALA A 177 2.04 -8.37 -34.89
C ALA A 177 0.96 -8.83 -35.87
N SER A 178 0.81 -8.07 -36.97
CA SER A 178 -0.08 -8.44 -38.05
C SER A 178 0.48 -9.73 -38.64
N THR A 179 -0.01 -10.86 -38.15
CA THR A 179 0.14 -12.13 -38.85
C THR A 179 -0.78 -12.04 -40.07
N THR A 180 -0.24 -11.47 -41.14
CA THR A 180 -0.83 -11.62 -42.48
C THR A 180 -0.60 -13.09 -42.87
N ALA A 181 -1.52 -13.93 -42.47
CA ALA A 181 -1.63 -15.24 -43.05
C ALA A 181 -2.14 -15.04 -44.49
N THR A 182 -1.27 -15.14 -45.45
CA THR A 182 -1.62 -15.24 -46.87
C THR A 182 -2.45 -16.50 -47.02
N PRO A 183 -3.72 -16.40 -47.53
CA PRO A 183 -4.48 -17.59 -47.88
C PRO A 183 -3.73 -18.36 -48.97
N ALA A 184 -3.34 -19.56 -48.67
CA ALA A 184 -2.85 -20.48 -49.69
C ALA A 184 -4.00 -20.76 -50.67
N GLU A 185 -3.82 -20.30 -51.91
CA GLU A 185 -4.69 -20.56 -53.04
C GLU A 185 -4.69 -22.08 -53.30
N VAL A 186 -5.79 -22.76 -52.97
CA VAL A 186 -6.00 -24.16 -53.32
C VAL A 186 -6.38 -24.18 -54.79
N GLN A 187 -5.39 -24.48 -55.65
CA GLN A 187 -5.68 -24.82 -57.04
C GLN A 187 -6.29 -26.23 -57.09
N ILE A 188 -7.59 -26.28 -57.38
CA ILE A 188 -8.29 -27.51 -57.75
C ILE A 188 -8.00 -27.76 -59.23
N LYS A 189 -7.20 -28.81 -59.52
CA LYS A 189 -7.02 -29.34 -60.88
C LYS A 189 -8.26 -30.16 -61.25
N GLN A 190 -8.93 -29.77 -62.30
CA GLN A 190 -9.89 -30.59 -63.02
C GLN A 190 -9.20 -31.63 -63.87
#